data_88a37ba3d272b9e209764c6020a4bc97
#
_entry.id   88a37ba3d272b9e209764c6020a4bc97
#
_cell.length_a   1.000
_cell.length_b   1.000
_cell.length_c   1.000
_cell.angle_alpha   90.00
_cell.angle_beta   90.00
_cell.angle_gamma   90.00
#
_symmetry.space_group_name_H-M   'P 1'
#
loop_
_entity.id
_entity.type
_entity.pdbx_description
1 polymer ?
#
loop_
_entity_poly.entity_id
_entity_poly.type
_entity_poly.pdbx_seq_one_letter_code
_entity_poly.pdbx_strand_id
1 'polypeptide(L)'
;MRHSFKAHKVIHLTQQAAALQIRDRVRRTALSLGAGGVAWLEGLDELLRDIATEWRLSIEQILLGGTESLAVNVRTAEGQDAVLKIAIPGLDPTGRQLRTLLAARGRGYVRVFRHDTTRNAMLLERLGCQLHQLGLPLDEQIKAICATLLEAWTPLPEGERFMTGAEKARSHADFIQRAWRELGEPCSAQTVEMACRFADIRCRAFDPEVAVLAHGDPHASNTLVVPGEPKRFKFVDPDGLFVERAYDLSILMREWGAELLAGDPLVLGRRRCHLLARLTGVEPDPIWQWGFIERTANGLLLLQLGLESLAQESLRIVDAWAADPP
;
A
#
# COMPACT_ATOMS: atom_id res chain seq x y z
N MET A 1 -47.03 18.64 26.67
CA MET A 1 -46.51 19.78 25.90
C MET A 1 -45.08 20.06 26.28
N ARG A 2 -44.19 20.00 25.38
CA ARG A 2 -42.87 20.55 25.12
C ARG A 2 -41.97 19.51 24.48
N HIS A 3 -41.95 19.57 23.15
CA HIS A 3 -40.99 18.94 22.29
C HIS A 3 -39.61 19.60 22.50
N SER A 4 -38.64 18.80 22.92
CA SER A 4 -37.24 19.22 22.93
C SER A 4 -36.55 18.70 21.69
N PHE A 5 -36.36 19.54 20.72
CA PHE A 5 -35.46 19.34 19.59
C PHE A 5 -34.03 19.25 20.12
N LYS A 6 -33.42 18.06 20.03
CA LYS A 6 -31.96 17.94 20.19
C LYS A 6 -31.31 18.48 18.93
N ALA A 7 -30.83 19.72 19.03
CA ALA A 7 -29.98 20.35 18.03
C ALA A 7 -28.71 19.52 17.85
N HIS A 8 -28.51 19.00 16.65
CA HIS A 8 -27.24 18.43 16.22
C HIS A 8 -26.22 19.56 16.26
N LYS A 9 -25.21 19.39 17.10
CA LYS A 9 -24.11 20.32 17.27
C LYS A 9 -23.24 20.23 16.00
N VAL A 10 -23.55 21.08 15.02
CA VAL A 10 -22.63 21.40 13.91
C VAL A 10 -21.41 22.02 14.59
N ILE A 11 -20.29 21.33 14.52
CA ILE A 11 -19.01 21.87 14.99
C ILE A 11 -18.64 22.97 14.01
N HIS A 12 -19.08 24.19 14.28
CA HIS A 12 -18.47 25.37 13.73
C HIS A 12 -17.04 25.43 14.25
N LEU A 13 -16.07 25.22 13.37
CA LEU A 13 -14.68 25.59 13.60
C LEU A 13 -14.63 27.12 13.74
N THR A 14 -14.92 27.60 14.94
CA THR A 14 -14.71 29.02 15.30
C THR A 14 -13.21 29.31 15.27
N GLN A 15 -12.90 30.41 14.65
CA GLN A 15 -11.62 31.11 14.54
C GLN A 15 -10.79 31.11 15.84
N GLN A 16 -10.11 30.04 16.12
CA GLN A 16 -8.87 30.00 16.91
C GLN A 16 -8.11 28.80 16.40
N ALA A 17 -6.92 29.06 15.87
CA ALA A 17 -6.00 28.13 15.20
C ALA A 17 -5.80 26.80 15.94
N ALA A 18 -6.72 25.87 15.76
CA ALA A 18 -6.42 24.47 15.93
C ALA A 18 -5.72 24.05 14.63
N ALA A 19 -4.39 24.19 14.59
CA ALA A 19 -3.59 23.63 13.52
C ALA A 19 -4.08 22.18 13.29
N LEU A 20 -4.42 21.85 12.04
CA LEU A 20 -4.80 20.50 11.65
C LEU A 20 -3.87 19.50 12.35
N GLN A 21 -4.41 18.61 13.16
CA GLN A 21 -3.61 17.54 13.79
C GLN A 21 -3.18 16.55 12.71
N ILE A 22 -2.19 16.95 11.95
CA ILE A 22 -1.56 16.09 10.94
C ILE A 22 -0.61 15.16 11.68
N ARG A 23 -0.69 13.86 11.36
CA ARG A 23 0.21 12.87 11.93
C ARG A 23 1.67 13.24 11.67
N ASP A 24 2.56 13.02 12.64
CA ASP A 24 4.00 13.31 12.54
C ASP A 24 4.67 12.67 11.31
N ARG A 25 4.17 11.51 10.86
CA ARG A 25 4.67 10.86 9.64
C ARG A 25 4.38 11.68 8.39
N VAL A 26 3.13 12.11 8.17
CA VAL A 26 2.76 12.95 7.01
C VAL A 26 3.55 14.25 7.03
N ARG A 27 3.67 14.87 8.20
CA ARG A 27 4.47 16.09 8.38
C ARG A 27 5.94 15.86 8.01
N ARG A 28 6.57 14.79 8.51
CA ARG A 28 7.96 14.46 8.19
C ARG A 28 8.16 14.18 6.70
N THR A 29 7.26 13.41 6.09
CA THR A 29 7.30 13.15 4.64
C THR A 29 7.19 14.45 3.85
N ALA A 30 6.26 15.33 4.18
CA ALA A 30 6.14 16.62 3.51
C ALA A 30 7.42 17.48 3.68
N LEU A 31 7.93 17.59 4.90
CA LEU A 31 9.16 18.35 5.16
C LEU A 31 10.38 17.80 4.42
N SER A 32 10.48 16.49 4.20
CA SER A 32 11.58 15.88 3.44
C SER A 32 11.58 16.26 1.95
N LEU A 33 10.46 16.75 1.43
CA LEU A 33 10.32 17.24 0.05
C LEU A 33 10.74 18.73 -0.10
N GLY A 34 11.26 19.35 0.95
CA GLY A 34 11.75 20.73 0.93
C GLY A 34 10.64 21.76 0.78
N ALA A 35 10.89 22.82 0.00
CA ALA A 35 9.99 23.98 -0.09
C ALA A 35 8.56 23.62 -0.56
N GLY A 36 8.42 22.66 -1.48
CA GLY A 36 7.11 22.21 -1.97
C GLY A 36 6.27 21.55 -0.89
N GLY A 37 6.87 20.70 -0.07
CA GLY A 37 6.19 20.07 1.05
C GLY A 37 5.85 21.04 2.19
N VAL A 38 6.71 22.01 2.46
CA VAL A 38 6.43 23.09 3.42
C VAL A 38 5.23 23.91 2.97
N ALA A 39 5.22 24.38 1.71
CA ALA A 39 4.11 25.16 1.14
C ALA A 39 2.77 24.37 1.17
N TRP A 40 2.83 23.06 0.90
CA TRP A 40 1.64 22.21 1.03
C TRP A 40 1.11 22.15 2.47
N LEU A 41 2.01 22.00 3.47
CA LEU A 41 1.62 22.00 4.89
C LEU A 41 0.99 23.33 5.32
N GLU A 42 1.55 24.46 4.89
CA GLU A 42 1.06 25.79 5.22
C GLU A 42 -0.30 26.09 4.58
N GLY A 43 -0.52 25.65 3.34
CA GLY A 43 -1.77 25.86 2.60
C GLY A 43 -2.85 24.81 2.84
N LEU A 44 -2.58 23.74 3.61
CA LEU A 44 -3.46 22.56 3.67
C LEU A 44 -4.83 22.84 4.29
N ASP A 45 -4.92 23.72 5.28
CA ASP A 45 -6.18 24.12 5.92
C ASP A 45 -7.10 24.86 4.95
N GLU A 46 -6.54 25.74 4.13
CA GLU A 46 -7.27 26.48 3.10
C GLU A 46 -7.71 25.55 2.00
N LEU A 47 -6.79 24.72 1.49
CA LEU A 47 -7.06 23.72 0.47
C LEU A 47 -8.18 22.75 0.87
N LEU A 48 -8.17 22.26 2.11
CA LEU A 48 -9.23 21.40 2.65
C LEU A 48 -10.60 22.12 2.66
N ARG A 49 -10.63 23.38 3.12
CA ARG A 49 -11.88 24.16 3.16
C ARG A 49 -12.42 24.46 1.77
N ASP A 50 -11.56 24.80 0.82
CA ASP A 50 -11.94 25.10 -0.55
C ASP A 50 -12.55 23.88 -1.24
N ILE A 51 -11.87 22.72 -1.13
CA ILE A 51 -12.38 21.45 -1.67
C ILE A 51 -13.70 21.07 -0.99
N ALA A 52 -13.78 21.17 0.34
CA ALA A 52 -15.00 20.82 1.06
C ALA A 52 -16.19 21.72 0.66
N THR A 53 -15.95 23.00 0.45
CA THR A 53 -16.97 23.95 -0.01
C THR A 53 -17.42 23.66 -1.43
N GLU A 54 -16.47 23.52 -2.38
CA GLU A 54 -16.77 23.26 -3.78
C GLU A 54 -17.46 21.91 -4.00
N TRP A 55 -17.04 20.87 -3.25
CA TRP A 55 -17.61 19.54 -3.36
C TRP A 55 -18.81 19.31 -2.44
N ARG A 56 -19.21 20.34 -1.67
CA ARG A 56 -20.33 20.34 -0.71
C ARG A 56 -20.19 19.20 0.32
N LEU A 57 -19.03 19.14 0.94
CA LEU A 57 -18.69 18.12 1.93
C LEU A 57 -18.78 18.68 3.35
N SER A 58 -19.37 17.91 4.26
CA SER A 58 -19.28 18.17 5.70
C SER A 58 -18.10 17.39 6.25
N ILE A 59 -17.12 18.09 6.84
CA ILE A 59 -15.93 17.48 7.47
C ILE A 59 -16.35 16.86 8.79
N GLU A 60 -16.01 15.58 9.02
CA GLU A 60 -16.33 14.86 10.26
C GLU A 60 -15.08 14.63 11.13
N GLN A 61 -14.06 13.98 10.61
CA GLN A 61 -12.89 13.58 11.37
C GLN A 61 -11.65 13.42 10.48
N ILE A 62 -10.51 13.92 10.95
CA ILE A 62 -9.21 13.65 10.33
C ILE A 62 -8.77 12.22 10.70
N LEU A 63 -8.42 11.43 9.68
CA LEU A 63 -7.90 10.09 9.89
C LEU A 63 -6.40 10.15 10.16
N LEU A 64 -5.99 9.52 11.26
CA LEU A 64 -4.59 9.47 11.67
C LEU A 64 -3.80 8.34 10.96
N GLY A 65 -4.22 7.93 9.77
CA GLY A 65 -3.55 6.94 8.93
C GLY A 65 -2.72 7.57 7.80
N GLY A 66 -1.93 6.73 7.12
CA GLY A 66 -1.14 7.15 5.96
C GLY A 66 0.17 7.85 6.30
N THR A 67 0.99 8.04 5.26
CA THR A 67 2.32 8.67 5.31
C THR A 67 2.47 9.78 4.28
N GLU A 68 1.66 9.76 3.23
CA GLU A 68 1.85 10.55 1.99
C GLU A 68 0.65 11.44 1.66
N SER A 69 -0.37 11.46 2.53
CA SER A 69 -1.60 12.22 2.29
C SER A 69 -2.31 12.58 3.58
N LEU A 70 -3.11 13.65 3.53
CA LEU A 70 -4.18 13.89 4.49
C LEU A 70 -5.41 13.07 4.06
N ALA A 71 -5.99 12.32 5.00
CA ALA A 71 -7.26 11.63 4.81
C ALA A 71 -8.28 12.13 5.84
N VAL A 72 -9.50 12.41 5.39
CA VAL A 72 -10.55 13.02 6.21
C VAL A 72 -11.87 12.31 5.95
N ASN A 73 -12.53 11.83 7.01
CA ASN A 73 -13.91 11.39 6.93
C ASN A 73 -14.81 12.57 6.64
N VAL A 74 -15.63 12.43 5.62
CA VAL A 74 -16.56 13.47 5.18
C VAL A 74 -17.92 12.87 4.87
N ARG A 75 -18.94 13.73 4.81
CA ARG A 75 -20.28 13.38 4.33
C ARG A 75 -20.66 14.28 3.18
N THR A 76 -21.17 13.72 2.09
CA THR A 76 -21.64 14.49 0.94
C THR A 76 -22.99 15.18 1.25
N ALA A 77 -23.40 16.10 0.41
CA ALA A 77 -24.70 16.78 0.54
C ALA A 77 -25.89 15.82 0.48
N GLU A 78 -25.73 14.70 -0.22
CA GLU A 78 -26.72 13.62 -0.35
C GLU A 78 -26.72 12.66 0.87
N GLY A 79 -25.87 12.93 1.87
CA GLY A 79 -25.75 12.13 3.09
C GLY A 79 -24.88 10.89 2.97
N GLN A 80 -24.12 10.76 1.87
CA GLN A 80 -23.23 9.62 1.67
C GLN A 80 -21.93 9.79 2.48
N ASP A 81 -21.52 8.74 3.19
CA ASP A 81 -20.24 8.67 3.86
C ASP A 81 -19.11 8.48 2.83
N ALA A 82 -18.05 9.27 2.98
CA ALA A 82 -16.90 9.25 2.08
C ALA A 82 -15.59 9.58 2.82
N VAL A 83 -14.46 9.40 2.14
CA VAL A 83 -13.14 9.85 2.59
C VAL A 83 -12.58 10.83 1.56
N LEU A 84 -12.27 12.04 1.98
CA LEU A 84 -11.48 12.98 1.20
C LEU A 84 -10.00 12.72 1.46
N LYS A 85 -9.26 12.36 0.42
CA LYS A 85 -7.80 12.16 0.46
C LYS A 85 -7.12 13.27 -0.35
N ILE A 86 -6.15 13.97 0.26
CA ILE A 86 -5.35 15.02 -0.37
C ILE A 86 -3.89 14.60 -0.28
N ALA A 87 -3.29 14.21 -1.40
CA ALA A 87 -1.92 13.71 -1.43
C ALA A 87 -0.90 14.86 -1.42
N ILE A 88 0.29 14.59 -0.84
CA ILE A 88 1.43 15.50 -0.89
C ILE A 88 1.90 15.60 -2.34
N PRO A 89 2.05 16.80 -2.91
CA PRO A 89 2.53 16.97 -4.28
C PRO A 89 3.94 16.39 -4.49
N GLY A 90 4.14 15.74 -5.64
CA GLY A 90 5.44 15.22 -6.07
C GLY A 90 5.76 13.79 -5.64
N LEU A 91 4.98 13.16 -4.74
CA LEU A 91 5.18 11.76 -4.35
C LEU A 91 4.67 10.77 -5.41
N ASP A 92 3.57 11.09 -6.06
CA ASP A 92 3.07 10.33 -7.20
C ASP A 92 2.84 11.25 -8.42
N PRO A 93 3.93 11.70 -9.07
CA PRO A 93 3.85 12.69 -10.15
C PRO A 93 3.11 12.17 -11.39
N THR A 94 2.96 10.86 -11.52
CA THR A 94 2.24 10.21 -12.63
C THR A 94 0.78 9.90 -12.31
N GLY A 95 0.35 10.14 -11.08
CA GLY A 95 -1.01 9.82 -10.61
C GLY A 95 -1.35 8.33 -10.67
N ARG A 96 -0.38 7.46 -10.46
CA ARG A 96 -0.55 5.99 -10.58
C ARG A 96 -1.64 5.47 -9.68
N GLN A 97 -1.70 5.94 -8.42
CA GLN A 97 -2.74 5.55 -7.48
C GLN A 97 -4.14 5.84 -8.04
N LEU A 98 -4.39 7.08 -8.47
CA LEU A 98 -5.69 7.49 -9.03
C LEU A 98 -6.03 6.67 -10.28
N ARG A 99 -5.08 6.53 -11.22
CA ARG A 99 -5.30 5.78 -12.47
C ARG A 99 -5.62 4.30 -12.20
N THR A 100 -4.94 3.68 -11.22
CA THR A 100 -5.23 2.31 -10.79
C THR A 100 -6.65 2.19 -10.26
N LEU A 101 -7.06 3.09 -9.36
CA LEU A 101 -8.41 3.09 -8.78
C LEU A 101 -9.50 3.33 -9.84
N LEU A 102 -9.25 4.22 -10.80
CA LEU A 102 -10.18 4.48 -11.90
C LEU A 102 -10.30 3.27 -12.84
N ALA A 103 -9.19 2.62 -13.17
CA ALA A 103 -9.16 1.41 -13.99
C ALA A 103 -9.92 0.25 -13.31
N ALA A 104 -9.74 0.08 -12.00
CA ALA A 104 -10.38 -0.97 -11.22
C ALA A 104 -11.91 -0.77 -11.06
N ARG A 105 -12.43 0.46 -11.17
CA ARG A 105 -13.86 0.79 -11.06
C ARG A 105 -14.53 0.20 -9.80
N GLY A 106 -13.78 0.14 -8.69
CA GLY A 106 -14.27 -0.41 -7.43
C GLY A 106 -14.24 -1.95 -7.31
N ARG A 107 -13.68 -2.66 -8.27
CA ARG A 107 -13.48 -4.13 -8.20
C ARG A 107 -12.25 -4.43 -7.35
N GLY A 108 -12.45 -5.04 -6.19
CA GLY A 108 -11.37 -5.30 -5.23
C GLY A 108 -10.73 -4.03 -4.64
N TYR A 109 -11.08 -2.85 -5.10
CA TYR A 109 -10.55 -1.56 -4.64
C TYR A 109 -11.64 -0.62 -4.13
N VAL A 110 -11.25 0.34 -3.32
CA VAL A 110 -12.07 1.49 -2.95
C VAL A 110 -12.55 2.23 -4.20
N ARG A 111 -13.84 2.65 -4.22
CA ARG A 111 -14.39 3.39 -5.35
C ARG A 111 -14.00 4.86 -5.27
N VAL A 112 -13.64 5.47 -6.40
CA VAL A 112 -13.45 6.90 -6.56
C VAL A 112 -14.80 7.53 -6.95
N PHE A 113 -15.30 8.48 -6.17
CA PHE A 113 -16.52 9.22 -6.46
C PHE A 113 -16.25 10.49 -7.25
N ARG A 114 -15.16 11.20 -6.86
CA ARG A 114 -14.71 12.43 -7.50
C ARG A 114 -13.19 12.57 -7.35
N HIS A 115 -12.55 13.27 -8.27
CA HIS A 115 -11.13 13.59 -8.14
C HIS A 115 -10.80 14.96 -8.75
N ASP A 116 -9.69 15.52 -8.32
CA ASP A 116 -9.07 16.72 -8.87
C ASP A 116 -7.55 16.51 -8.91
N THR A 117 -7.02 16.34 -10.10
CA THR A 117 -5.59 16.09 -10.32
C THR A 117 -4.74 17.33 -10.06
N THR A 118 -5.28 18.52 -10.21
CA THR A 118 -4.57 19.79 -9.96
C THR A 118 -4.26 19.95 -8.47
N ARG A 119 -5.22 19.56 -7.62
CA ARG A 119 -5.13 19.66 -6.16
C ARG A 119 -4.70 18.35 -5.50
N ASN A 120 -4.39 17.31 -6.28
CA ASN A 120 -4.08 15.95 -5.82
C ASN A 120 -5.14 15.40 -4.83
N ALA A 121 -6.41 15.65 -5.11
CA ALA A 121 -7.52 15.32 -4.24
C ALA A 121 -8.40 14.22 -4.83
N MET A 122 -8.85 13.28 -3.97
CA MET A 122 -9.77 12.21 -4.32
C MET A 122 -10.87 12.11 -3.26
N LEU A 123 -12.12 11.98 -3.69
CA LEU A 123 -13.25 11.60 -2.85
C LEU A 123 -13.50 10.11 -3.04
N LEU A 124 -13.30 9.34 -1.99
CA LEU A 124 -13.30 7.88 -2.01
C LEU A 124 -14.48 7.31 -1.22
N GLU A 125 -14.90 6.12 -1.57
CA GLU A 125 -15.78 5.28 -0.76
C GLU A 125 -15.21 5.14 0.66
N ARG A 126 -16.06 5.30 1.69
CA ARG A 126 -15.67 5.07 3.07
C ARG A 126 -15.77 3.58 3.39
N LEU A 127 -14.62 2.98 3.67
CA LEU A 127 -14.52 1.60 4.11
C LEU A 127 -14.48 1.52 5.65
N GLY A 128 -14.55 0.31 6.18
CA GLY A 128 -14.44 0.03 7.61
C GLY A 128 -13.00 -0.02 8.11
N CYS A 129 -12.77 -0.77 9.18
CA CYS A 129 -11.43 -0.93 9.77
C CYS A 129 -10.50 -1.77 8.88
N GLN A 130 -9.21 -1.62 9.13
CA GLN A 130 -8.15 -2.37 8.46
C GLN A 130 -8.16 -3.84 8.91
N LEU A 131 -7.80 -4.75 8.01
CA LEU A 131 -7.83 -6.19 8.26
C LEU A 131 -7.02 -6.60 9.49
N HIS A 132 -5.82 -6.01 9.71
CA HIS A 132 -4.99 -6.33 10.87
C HIS A 132 -5.65 -5.96 12.21
N GLN A 133 -6.59 -5.01 12.23
CA GLN A 133 -7.31 -4.58 13.44
C GLN A 133 -8.41 -5.55 13.88
N LEU A 134 -8.76 -6.51 13.02
CA LEU A 134 -9.81 -7.50 13.31
C LEU A 134 -9.34 -8.63 14.25
N GLY A 135 -8.03 -8.73 14.51
CA GLY A 135 -7.47 -9.80 15.34
C GLY A 135 -7.65 -11.21 14.77
N LEU A 136 -7.82 -11.33 13.45
CA LEU A 136 -7.98 -12.63 12.78
C LEU A 136 -6.66 -13.42 12.80
N PRO A 137 -6.73 -14.76 12.86
CA PRO A 137 -5.55 -15.62 12.64
C PRO A 137 -4.87 -15.31 11.32
N LEU A 138 -3.54 -15.51 11.25
CA LEU A 138 -2.74 -15.21 10.06
C LEU A 138 -3.30 -15.83 8.77
N ASP A 139 -3.64 -17.12 8.81
CA ASP A 139 -4.19 -17.83 7.63
C ASP A 139 -5.50 -17.21 7.14
N GLU A 140 -6.34 -16.68 8.03
CA GLU A 140 -7.58 -15.98 7.66
C GLU A 140 -7.29 -14.60 7.04
N GLN A 141 -6.28 -13.89 7.54
CA GLN A 141 -5.83 -12.63 6.92
C GLN A 141 -5.29 -12.88 5.50
N ILE A 142 -4.44 -13.90 5.34
CA ILE A 142 -3.91 -14.30 4.02
C ILE A 142 -5.04 -14.66 3.06
N LYS A 143 -6.03 -15.47 3.51
CA LYS A 143 -7.20 -15.82 2.69
C LYS A 143 -8.00 -14.59 2.26
N ALA A 144 -8.23 -13.65 3.18
CA ALA A 144 -8.96 -12.42 2.88
C ALA A 144 -8.22 -11.57 1.82
N ILE A 145 -6.92 -11.40 1.94
CA ILE A 145 -6.10 -10.65 0.97
C ILE A 145 -6.11 -11.37 -0.38
N CYS A 146 -5.87 -12.67 -0.42
CA CYS A 146 -5.88 -13.46 -1.67
C CYS A 146 -7.24 -13.38 -2.38
N ALA A 147 -8.35 -13.50 -1.64
CA ALA A 147 -9.69 -13.36 -2.22
C ALA A 147 -9.91 -11.96 -2.81
N THR A 148 -9.44 -10.91 -2.12
CA THR A 148 -9.52 -9.52 -2.61
C THR A 148 -8.63 -9.31 -3.85
N LEU A 149 -7.44 -9.91 -3.90
CA LEU A 149 -6.53 -9.86 -5.06
C LEU A 149 -7.15 -10.50 -6.31
N LEU A 150 -7.83 -11.64 -6.16
CA LEU A 150 -8.53 -12.29 -7.28
C LEU A 150 -9.62 -11.40 -7.89
N GLU A 151 -10.27 -10.54 -7.10
CA GLU A 151 -11.19 -9.51 -7.61
C GLU A 151 -10.45 -8.31 -8.20
N ALA A 152 -9.32 -7.90 -7.61
CA ALA A 152 -8.58 -6.68 -7.91
C ALA A 152 -7.80 -6.76 -9.22
N TRP A 153 -7.21 -7.91 -9.53
CA TRP A 153 -6.42 -8.09 -10.75
C TRP A 153 -7.25 -7.87 -11.99
N THR A 154 -6.87 -6.86 -12.76
CA THR A 154 -7.55 -6.47 -13.99
C THR A 154 -6.53 -6.32 -15.12
N PRO A 155 -6.92 -6.52 -16.39
CA PRO A 155 -6.07 -6.17 -17.51
C PRO A 155 -5.70 -4.68 -17.47
N LEU A 156 -4.54 -4.35 -18.04
CA LEU A 156 -4.15 -2.96 -18.21
C LEU A 156 -5.10 -2.30 -19.23
N PRO A 157 -5.72 -1.13 -18.90
CA PRO A 157 -6.52 -0.42 -19.88
C PRO A 157 -5.68 0.04 -21.08
N GLU A 158 -6.28 0.05 -22.25
CA GLU A 158 -5.63 0.48 -23.50
C GLU A 158 -5.15 1.94 -23.38
N GLY A 159 -3.94 2.21 -23.85
CA GLY A 159 -3.32 3.54 -23.80
C GLY A 159 -2.69 3.92 -22.46
N GLU A 160 -2.90 3.12 -21.41
CA GLU A 160 -2.28 3.35 -20.10
C GLU A 160 -0.85 2.78 -20.05
N ARG A 161 0.00 3.47 -19.29
CA ARG A 161 1.38 3.04 -19.04
C ARG A 161 1.69 3.05 -17.55
N PHE A 162 2.11 1.90 -17.06
CA PHE A 162 2.60 1.70 -15.69
C PHE A 162 4.01 1.10 -15.74
N MET A 163 4.70 1.14 -14.61
CA MET A 163 5.96 0.41 -14.46
C MET A 163 5.70 -1.07 -14.66
N THR A 164 6.45 -1.68 -15.56
CA THR A 164 6.32 -3.11 -15.87
C THR A 164 7.05 -3.99 -14.86
N GLY A 165 6.68 -5.28 -14.80
CA GLY A 165 7.39 -6.26 -13.98
C GLY A 165 8.88 -6.34 -14.30
N ALA A 166 9.25 -6.24 -15.58
CA ALA A 166 10.66 -6.20 -16.00
C ALA A 166 11.40 -4.96 -15.50
N GLU A 167 10.78 -3.79 -15.54
CA GLU A 167 11.35 -2.55 -14.99
C GLU A 167 11.46 -2.62 -13.46
N LYS A 168 10.45 -3.17 -12.78
CA LYS A 168 10.44 -3.35 -11.33
C LYS A 168 11.56 -4.30 -10.88
N ALA A 169 11.74 -5.43 -11.56
CA ALA A 169 12.80 -6.40 -11.26
C ALA A 169 14.20 -5.77 -11.37
N ARG A 170 14.46 -5.04 -12.46
CA ARG A 170 15.73 -4.30 -12.64
C ARG A 170 15.94 -3.27 -11.54
N SER A 171 14.92 -2.47 -11.24
CA SER A 171 14.99 -1.45 -10.18
C SER A 171 15.32 -2.06 -8.82
N HIS A 172 14.76 -3.23 -8.50
CA HIS A 172 15.10 -3.94 -7.26
C HIS A 172 16.54 -4.45 -7.26
N ALA A 173 17.01 -5.06 -8.36
CA ALA A 173 18.39 -5.53 -8.45
C ALA A 173 19.41 -4.39 -8.26
N ASP A 174 19.18 -3.27 -8.93
CA ASP A 174 20.03 -2.08 -8.83
C ASP A 174 20.02 -1.51 -7.39
N PHE A 175 18.84 -1.44 -6.77
CA PHE A 175 18.70 -0.98 -5.39
C PHE A 175 19.41 -1.92 -4.42
N ILE A 176 19.17 -3.22 -4.50
CA ILE A 176 19.76 -4.24 -3.60
C ILE A 176 21.27 -4.17 -3.66
N GLN A 177 21.87 -4.18 -4.86
CA GLN A 177 23.32 -4.14 -5.00
C GLN A 177 23.94 -2.87 -4.45
N ARG A 178 23.32 -1.71 -4.72
CA ARG A 178 23.80 -0.42 -4.24
C ARG A 178 23.66 -0.32 -2.72
N ALA A 179 22.46 -0.54 -2.18
CA ALA A 179 22.18 -0.41 -0.76
C ALA A 179 23.01 -1.38 0.09
N TRP A 180 23.21 -2.63 -0.37
CA TRP A 180 24.04 -3.61 0.32
C TRP A 180 25.47 -3.12 0.51
N ARG A 181 26.11 -2.56 -0.55
CA ARG A 181 27.47 -2.00 -0.46
C ARG A 181 27.51 -0.75 0.42
N GLU A 182 26.58 0.18 0.26
CA GLU A 182 26.50 1.42 1.01
C GLU A 182 26.31 1.18 2.52
N LEU A 183 25.61 0.11 2.89
CA LEU A 183 25.31 -0.26 4.26
C LEU A 183 26.38 -1.19 4.90
N GLY A 184 27.48 -1.47 4.21
CA GLY A 184 28.56 -2.31 4.73
C GLY A 184 28.24 -3.81 4.76
N GLU A 185 27.51 -4.29 3.76
CA GLU A 185 27.24 -5.73 3.55
C GLU A 185 26.48 -6.41 4.70
N PRO A 186 25.27 -5.94 5.06
CA PRO A 186 24.56 -6.35 6.27
C PRO A 186 23.92 -7.75 6.20
N CYS A 187 23.93 -8.40 5.05
CA CYS A 187 23.50 -9.79 4.84
C CYS A 187 24.50 -10.54 3.96
N SER A 188 24.33 -11.85 3.80
CA SER A 188 25.27 -12.67 3.05
C SER A 188 25.37 -12.27 1.57
N ALA A 189 26.56 -12.37 0.98
CA ALA A 189 26.75 -12.16 -0.47
C ALA A 189 25.87 -13.13 -1.29
N GLN A 190 25.71 -14.36 -0.82
CA GLN A 190 24.84 -15.36 -1.43
C GLN A 190 23.38 -14.88 -1.54
N THR A 191 22.87 -14.19 -0.52
CA THR A 191 21.52 -13.59 -0.52
C THR A 191 21.39 -12.54 -1.63
N VAL A 192 22.37 -11.66 -1.75
CA VAL A 192 22.35 -10.61 -2.78
C VAL A 192 22.47 -11.19 -4.18
N GLU A 193 23.39 -12.13 -4.40
CA GLU A 193 23.56 -12.83 -5.68
C GLU A 193 22.26 -13.55 -6.09
N MET A 194 21.61 -14.23 -5.15
CA MET A 194 20.34 -14.91 -5.40
C MET A 194 19.21 -13.94 -5.69
N ALA A 195 19.08 -12.85 -4.96
CA ALA A 195 18.08 -11.80 -5.23
C ALA A 195 18.26 -11.21 -6.64
N CYS A 196 19.49 -10.91 -7.04
CA CYS A 196 19.81 -10.43 -8.37
C CYS A 196 19.50 -11.46 -9.47
N ARG A 197 19.85 -12.74 -9.22
CA ARG A 197 19.52 -13.83 -10.12
C ARG A 197 18.02 -14.00 -10.29
N PHE A 198 17.25 -13.95 -9.22
CA PHE A 198 15.78 -14.02 -9.29
C PHE A 198 15.20 -12.79 -10.01
N ALA A 199 15.73 -11.60 -9.76
CA ALA A 199 15.31 -10.40 -10.47
C ALA A 199 15.57 -10.51 -11.99
N ASP A 200 16.70 -11.07 -12.41
CA ASP A 200 16.99 -11.33 -13.83
C ASP A 200 16.00 -12.34 -14.43
N ILE A 201 15.70 -13.44 -13.70
CA ILE A 201 14.69 -14.41 -14.13
C ILE A 201 13.32 -13.72 -14.29
N ARG A 202 12.86 -12.94 -13.32
CA ARG A 202 11.55 -12.23 -13.39
C ARG A 202 11.53 -11.16 -14.47
N CYS A 203 12.65 -10.48 -14.68
CA CYS A 203 12.78 -9.53 -15.77
C CYS A 203 12.58 -10.18 -17.15
N ARG A 204 13.19 -11.33 -17.37
CA ARG A 204 13.08 -12.08 -18.64
C ARG A 204 11.73 -12.78 -18.81
N ALA A 205 11.10 -13.17 -17.70
CA ALA A 205 9.81 -13.85 -17.68
C ALA A 205 8.61 -12.89 -17.83
N PHE A 206 8.84 -11.56 -17.85
CA PHE A 206 7.76 -10.62 -18.03
C PHE A 206 7.06 -10.82 -19.37
N ASP A 207 5.76 -11.09 -19.31
CA ASP A 207 4.90 -11.27 -20.46
C ASP A 207 3.68 -10.33 -20.34
N PRO A 208 3.52 -9.35 -21.22
CA PRO A 208 2.39 -8.41 -21.20
C PRO A 208 1.03 -9.08 -21.42
N GLU A 209 0.98 -10.27 -22.05
CA GLU A 209 -0.30 -10.97 -22.31
C GLU A 209 -0.91 -11.59 -21.04
N VAL A 210 -0.09 -11.90 -20.03
CA VAL A 210 -0.55 -12.47 -18.76
C VAL A 210 -0.42 -11.51 -17.58
N ALA A 211 0.27 -10.38 -17.78
CA ALA A 211 0.42 -9.35 -16.77
C ALA A 211 -0.92 -8.66 -16.46
N VAL A 212 -1.03 -8.18 -15.24
CA VAL A 212 -2.22 -7.49 -14.73
C VAL A 212 -1.85 -6.12 -14.18
N LEU A 213 -2.82 -5.23 -14.09
CA LEU A 213 -2.71 -4.05 -13.24
C LEU A 213 -2.81 -4.53 -11.79
N ALA A 214 -1.65 -4.59 -11.14
CA ALA A 214 -1.46 -5.07 -9.79
C ALA A 214 -1.53 -3.93 -8.76
N HIS A 215 -1.81 -4.29 -7.52
CA HIS A 215 -1.82 -3.34 -6.39
C HIS A 215 -0.42 -2.79 -6.12
N GLY A 216 0.57 -3.66 -6.03
CA GLY A 216 1.95 -3.32 -5.73
C GLY A 216 2.34 -3.37 -4.24
N ASP A 217 1.38 -3.18 -3.32
CA ASP A 217 1.61 -3.26 -1.85
C ASP A 217 0.36 -3.74 -1.08
N PRO A 218 -0.21 -4.93 -1.37
CA PRO A 218 -1.48 -5.41 -0.80
C PRO A 218 -1.31 -6.02 0.59
N HIS A 219 -0.83 -5.26 1.57
CA HIS A 219 -0.71 -5.73 2.95
C HIS A 219 -1.99 -5.51 3.77
N ALA A 220 -2.07 -6.10 4.98
CA ALA A 220 -3.25 -6.08 5.83
C ALA A 220 -3.73 -4.68 6.26
N SER A 221 -2.83 -3.68 6.26
CA SER A 221 -3.22 -2.29 6.55
C SER A 221 -3.83 -1.55 5.34
N ASN A 222 -3.59 -2.05 4.11
CA ASN A 222 -4.21 -1.55 2.89
C ASN A 222 -5.47 -2.33 2.50
N THR A 223 -5.87 -3.33 3.31
CA THR A 223 -7.04 -4.17 3.12
C THR A 223 -8.09 -3.79 4.15
N LEU A 224 -9.21 -3.22 3.73
CA LEU A 224 -10.26 -2.69 4.60
C LEU A 224 -11.59 -3.41 4.41
N VAL A 225 -12.34 -3.57 5.50
CA VAL A 225 -13.67 -4.19 5.51
C VAL A 225 -14.67 -3.34 4.72
N VAL A 226 -15.51 -3.97 3.93
CA VAL A 226 -16.66 -3.31 3.30
C VAL A 226 -17.78 -3.13 4.35
N PRO A 227 -18.29 -1.91 4.59
CA PRO A 227 -19.36 -1.68 5.56
C PRO A 227 -20.60 -2.55 5.26
N GLY A 228 -21.10 -3.25 6.30
CA GLY A 228 -22.22 -4.17 6.16
C GLY A 228 -21.88 -5.57 5.62
N GLU A 229 -20.65 -5.79 5.15
CA GLU A 229 -20.18 -7.07 4.59
C GLU A 229 -18.89 -7.54 5.30
N PRO A 230 -18.96 -8.08 6.53
CA PRO A 230 -17.78 -8.28 7.40
C PRO A 230 -16.74 -9.29 6.87
N LYS A 231 -17.08 -10.05 5.82
CA LYS A 231 -16.17 -10.99 5.15
C LYS A 231 -15.68 -10.49 3.80
N ARG A 232 -16.07 -9.30 3.39
CA ARG A 232 -15.65 -8.68 2.13
C ARG A 232 -14.71 -7.53 2.40
N PHE A 233 -13.67 -7.47 1.60
CA PHE A 233 -12.61 -6.48 1.74
C PHE A 233 -12.37 -5.76 0.41
N LYS A 234 -11.78 -4.58 0.51
CA LYS A 234 -11.30 -3.80 -0.61
C LYS A 234 -9.95 -3.20 -0.26
N PHE A 235 -9.14 -3.01 -1.29
CA PHE A 235 -7.85 -2.34 -1.17
C PHE A 235 -7.97 -0.82 -1.27
N VAL A 236 -7.07 -0.16 -0.55
CA VAL A 236 -6.76 1.27 -0.67
C VAL A 236 -5.27 1.42 -1.00
N ASP A 237 -4.86 2.60 -1.45
CA ASP A 237 -3.45 2.99 -1.62
C ASP A 237 -2.62 2.08 -2.54
N PRO A 238 -3.08 1.77 -3.77
CA PRO A 238 -2.28 1.00 -4.70
C PRO A 238 -1.09 1.81 -5.24
N ASP A 239 0.07 1.14 -5.35
CA ASP A 239 1.23 1.67 -6.08
C ASP A 239 1.01 1.69 -7.59
N GLY A 240 0.23 0.73 -8.10
CA GLY A 240 -0.08 0.56 -9.50
C GLY A 240 1.12 0.09 -10.33
N LEU A 241 1.13 -1.20 -10.66
CA LEU A 241 2.17 -1.84 -11.46
C LEU A 241 1.53 -2.69 -12.56
N PHE A 242 2.19 -2.77 -13.71
CA PHE A 242 1.82 -3.73 -14.75
C PHE A 242 2.75 -4.94 -14.69
N VAL A 243 2.33 -5.98 -13.97
CA VAL A 243 3.19 -7.09 -13.60
C VAL A 243 2.39 -8.40 -13.49
N GLU A 244 3.08 -9.53 -13.47
CA GLU A 244 2.49 -10.82 -13.17
C GLU A 244 1.89 -10.87 -11.75
N ARG A 245 0.83 -11.65 -11.56
CA ARG A 245 0.08 -11.77 -10.30
C ARG A 245 0.95 -12.17 -9.09
N ALA A 246 2.03 -12.89 -9.35
CA ALA A 246 2.98 -13.34 -8.34
C ALA A 246 3.63 -12.19 -7.57
N TYR A 247 3.76 -11.00 -8.19
CA TYR A 247 4.31 -9.83 -7.53
C TYR A 247 3.48 -9.41 -6.31
N ASP A 248 2.16 -9.26 -6.45
CA ASP A 248 1.31 -8.90 -5.31
C ASP A 248 1.37 -9.94 -4.18
N LEU A 249 1.52 -11.22 -4.51
CA LEU A 249 1.67 -12.30 -3.53
C LEU A 249 3.01 -12.26 -2.80
N SER A 250 4.03 -11.66 -3.41
CA SER A 250 5.34 -11.48 -2.80
C SER A 250 5.31 -10.57 -1.57
N ILE A 251 4.36 -9.62 -1.54
CA ILE A 251 4.15 -8.76 -0.38
C ILE A 251 3.72 -9.60 0.83
N LEU A 252 2.88 -10.63 0.63
CA LEU A 252 2.49 -11.54 1.70
C LEU A 252 3.65 -12.46 2.12
N MET A 253 4.62 -12.70 1.22
CA MET A 253 5.87 -13.37 1.57
C MET A 253 6.79 -12.47 2.40
N ARG A 254 6.73 -11.15 2.20
CA ARG A 254 7.51 -10.14 2.93
C ARG A 254 6.94 -9.87 4.34
N GLU A 255 5.63 -9.87 4.50
CA GLU A 255 4.96 -9.57 5.76
C GLU A 255 5.13 -10.69 6.82
N TRP A 256 4.72 -10.38 8.07
CA TRP A 256 4.67 -11.30 9.21
C TRP A 256 5.97 -12.07 9.44
N GLY A 257 7.08 -11.33 9.58
CA GLY A 257 8.41 -11.92 9.78
C GLY A 257 8.53 -12.66 11.12
N ALA A 258 7.91 -12.14 12.18
CA ALA A 258 7.91 -12.78 13.49
C ALA A 258 7.36 -14.22 13.45
N GLU A 259 6.31 -14.45 12.66
CA GLU A 259 5.74 -15.80 12.47
C GLU A 259 6.68 -16.72 11.69
N LEU A 260 7.46 -16.19 10.76
CA LEU A 260 8.48 -16.98 10.06
C LEU A 260 9.67 -17.33 10.96
N LEU A 261 9.99 -16.47 11.92
CA LEU A 261 11.04 -16.69 12.92
C LEU A 261 10.60 -17.53 14.12
N ALA A 262 9.30 -17.82 14.26
CA ALA A 262 8.77 -18.68 15.31
C ALA A 262 9.14 -20.16 15.13
N GLY A 263 9.75 -20.54 13.99
CA GLY A 263 10.26 -21.85 13.67
C GLY A 263 11.40 -21.77 12.65
N ASP A 264 11.52 -22.77 11.79
CA ASP A 264 12.45 -22.75 10.66
C ASP A 264 11.91 -21.80 9.56
N PRO A 265 12.59 -20.67 9.27
CA PRO A 265 12.09 -19.68 8.32
C PRO A 265 11.94 -20.22 6.89
N LEU A 266 12.80 -21.17 6.49
CA LEU A 266 12.73 -21.78 5.16
C LEU A 266 11.50 -22.67 5.03
N VAL A 267 11.27 -23.55 6.01
CA VAL A 267 10.11 -24.45 6.03
C VAL A 267 8.80 -23.64 6.07
N LEU A 268 8.74 -22.64 6.95
CA LEU A 268 7.55 -21.78 7.09
C LEU A 268 7.34 -20.88 5.87
N GLY A 269 8.42 -20.39 5.26
CA GLY A 269 8.36 -19.62 4.01
C GLY A 269 7.82 -20.46 2.84
N ARG A 270 8.33 -21.67 2.65
CA ARG A 270 7.84 -22.63 1.63
C ARG A 270 6.36 -22.96 1.85
N ARG A 271 5.97 -23.24 3.10
CA ARG A 271 4.55 -23.50 3.46
C ARG A 271 3.66 -22.31 3.09
N ARG A 272 4.09 -21.08 3.39
CA ARG A 272 3.36 -19.84 3.04
C ARG A 272 3.27 -19.69 1.51
N CYS A 273 4.37 -19.87 0.78
CA CYS A 273 4.39 -19.80 -0.68
C CYS A 273 3.37 -20.78 -1.30
N HIS A 274 3.38 -22.03 -0.86
CA HIS A 274 2.41 -23.03 -1.32
C HIS A 274 0.97 -22.72 -0.91
N LEU A 275 0.75 -22.10 0.25
CA LEU A 275 -0.59 -21.63 0.64
C LEU A 275 -1.09 -20.55 -0.34
N LEU A 276 -0.25 -19.58 -0.67
CA LEU A 276 -0.57 -18.50 -1.64
C LEU A 276 -0.87 -19.09 -3.02
N ALA A 277 -0.04 -20.02 -3.49
CA ALA A 277 -0.24 -20.71 -4.76
C ALA A 277 -1.60 -21.45 -4.81
N ARG A 278 -1.94 -22.21 -3.76
CA ARG A 278 -3.23 -22.91 -3.69
C ARG A 278 -4.44 -21.96 -3.64
N LEU A 279 -4.33 -20.84 -2.95
CA LEU A 279 -5.43 -19.88 -2.81
C LEU A 279 -5.71 -19.09 -4.09
N THR A 280 -4.70 -18.89 -4.95
CA THR A 280 -4.78 -17.99 -6.08
C THR A 280 -4.63 -18.67 -7.44
N GLY A 281 -4.14 -19.90 -7.47
CA GLY A 281 -3.81 -20.60 -8.72
C GLY A 281 -2.53 -20.08 -9.41
N VAL A 282 -1.73 -19.24 -8.72
CA VAL A 282 -0.45 -18.75 -9.23
C VAL A 282 0.64 -19.76 -8.90
N GLU A 283 1.55 -20.01 -9.85
CA GLU A 283 2.67 -20.92 -9.65
C GLU A 283 3.58 -20.50 -8.47
N PRO A 284 4.09 -21.45 -7.67
CA PRO A 284 4.87 -21.15 -6.48
C PRO A 284 6.24 -20.50 -6.79
N ASP A 285 6.91 -20.89 -7.87
CA ASP A 285 8.25 -20.38 -8.17
C ASP A 285 8.29 -18.85 -8.38
N PRO A 286 7.42 -18.24 -9.20
CA PRO A 286 7.34 -16.78 -9.29
C PRO A 286 7.03 -16.11 -7.96
N ILE A 287 6.14 -16.69 -7.13
CA ILE A 287 5.80 -16.15 -5.80
C ILE A 287 7.03 -16.13 -4.91
N TRP A 288 7.78 -17.25 -4.88
CA TRP A 288 9.00 -17.37 -4.09
C TRP A 288 10.07 -16.39 -4.55
N GLN A 289 10.32 -16.30 -5.85
CA GLN A 289 11.35 -15.44 -6.41
C GLN A 289 11.07 -13.97 -6.13
N TRP A 290 9.85 -13.50 -6.37
CA TRP A 290 9.46 -12.15 -6.01
C TRP A 290 9.49 -11.90 -4.49
N GLY A 291 9.04 -12.89 -3.69
CA GLY A 291 9.08 -12.82 -2.23
C GLY A 291 10.50 -12.68 -1.69
N PHE A 292 11.45 -13.37 -2.29
CA PHE A 292 12.87 -13.27 -1.97
C PHE A 292 13.43 -11.87 -2.30
N ILE A 293 13.15 -11.37 -3.52
CA ILE A 293 13.57 -10.04 -3.98
C ILE A 293 12.99 -8.95 -3.06
N GLU A 294 11.68 -8.98 -2.83
CA GLU A 294 10.96 -8.00 -2.00
C GLU A 294 11.47 -7.98 -0.55
N ARG A 295 11.68 -9.15 0.05
CA ARG A 295 12.19 -9.24 1.42
C ARG A 295 13.61 -8.71 1.54
N THR A 296 14.49 -9.03 0.56
CA THR A 296 15.86 -8.52 0.53
C THR A 296 15.87 -6.99 0.39
N ALA A 297 15.12 -6.48 -0.58
CA ALA A 297 15.03 -5.02 -0.81
C ALA A 297 14.46 -4.29 0.41
N ASN A 298 13.39 -4.83 1.01
CA ASN A 298 12.77 -4.24 2.20
C ASN A 298 13.70 -4.24 3.40
N GLY A 299 14.44 -5.32 3.65
CA GLY A 299 15.43 -5.40 4.74
C GLY A 299 16.50 -4.31 4.62
N LEU A 300 17.04 -4.11 3.42
CA LEU A 300 18.03 -3.06 3.16
C LEU A 300 17.42 -1.65 3.27
N LEU A 301 16.19 -1.45 2.79
CA LEU A 301 15.47 -0.17 2.94
C LEU A 301 15.23 0.17 4.41
N LEU A 302 14.82 -0.80 5.22
CA LEU A 302 14.59 -0.60 6.66
C LEU A 302 15.88 -0.17 7.38
N LEU A 303 17.04 -0.69 7.00
CA LEU A 303 18.35 -0.22 7.51
C LEU A 303 18.62 1.23 7.12
N GLN A 304 18.38 1.62 5.88
CA GLN A 304 18.54 3.02 5.45
C GLN A 304 17.62 3.98 6.23
N LEU A 305 16.44 3.49 6.65
CA LEU A 305 15.49 4.23 7.47
C LEU A 305 15.81 4.20 8.99
N GLY A 306 16.88 3.53 9.42
CA GLY A 306 17.26 3.38 10.82
C GLY A 306 16.34 2.46 11.64
N LEU A 307 15.56 1.59 10.97
CA LEU A 307 14.64 0.62 11.59
C LEU A 307 15.33 -0.74 11.78
N GLU A 308 16.44 -0.74 12.52
CA GLU A 308 17.38 -1.87 12.61
C GLU A 308 16.74 -3.19 13.01
N SER A 309 15.87 -3.20 14.02
CA SER A 309 15.23 -4.44 14.51
C SER A 309 14.40 -5.13 13.41
N LEU A 310 13.59 -4.37 12.66
CA LEU A 310 12.78 -4.89 11.56
C LEU A 310 13.64 -5.30 10.36
N ALA A 311 14.71 -4.57 10.12
CA ALA A 311 15.67 -4.87 9.08
C ALA A 311 16.38 -6.22 9.35
N GLN A 312 16.90 -6.38 10.56
CA GLN A 312 17.56 -7.64 10.97
C GLN A 312 16.62 -8.84 10.91
N GLU A 313 15.35 -8.66 11.34
CA GLU A 313 14.32 -9.69 11.17
C GLU A 313 14.19 -10.11 9.70
N SER A 314 14.04 -9.13 8.79
CA SER A 314 13.89 -9.39 7.37
C SER A 314 15.10 -10.07 6.74
N LEU A 315 16.32 -9.57 7.06
CA LEU A 315 17.57 -10.09 6.50
C LEU A 315 17.92 -11.49 7.02
N ARG A 316 17.66 -11.79 8.31
CA ARG A 316 17.83 -13.14 8.86
C ARG A 316 16.94 -14.17 8.16
N ILE A 317 15.70 -13.81 7.84
CA ILE A 317 14.78 -14.69 7.14
C ILE A 317 15.27 -14.97 5.72
N VAL A 318 15.69 -13.95 4.99
CA VAL A 318 16.12 -14.13 3.60
C VAL A 318 17.47 -14.86 3.52
N ASP A 319 18.37 -14.67 4.48
CA ASP A 319 19.61 -15.45 4.58
C ASP A 319 19.32 -16.95 4.81
N ALA A 320 18.33 -17.27 5.66
CA ALA A 320 17.88 -18.65 5.83
C ALA A 320 17.25 -19.23 4.54
N TRP A 321 16.53 -18.42 3.76
CA TRP A 321 15.99 -18.84 2.47
C TRP A 321 17.07 -19.05 1.40
N ALA A 322 18.19 -18.32 1.49
CA ALA A 322 19.32 -18.46 0.58
C ALA A 322 20.12 -19.75 0.79
N ALA A 323 20.05 -20.34 1.99
CA ALA A 323 20.83 -21.53 2.33
C ALA A 323 20.42 -22.78 1.55
N ASP A 324 19.14 -22.91 1.16
CA ASP A 324 18.62 -24.03 0.36
C ASP A 324 17.47 -23.52 -0.54
N PRO A 325 17.81 -22.91 -1.68
CA PRO A 325 16.82 -22.41 -2.62
C PRO A 325 16.04 -23.56 -3.28
N PRO A 326 14.79 -23.34 -3.71
CA PRO A 326 13.99 -24.32 -4.44
C PRO A 326 14.57 -24.62 -5.81
#